data_181b184c7681b2af104fb90a5d199240
#
_entry.id   181b184c7681b2af104fb90a5d199240
#
_cell.length_a   1.000
_cell.length_b   1.000
_cell.length_c   1.000
_cell.angle_alpha   90.00
_cell.angle_beta   90.00
_cell.angle_gamma   90.00
#
_symmetry.space_group_name_H-M   'P 1'
#
loop_
_entity.id
_entity.type
_entity.pdbx_description
1 polymer ?
#
loop_
_entity_poly.entity_id
_entity_poly.type
_entity_poly.pdbx_seq_one_letter_code
_entity_poly.pdbx_strand_id
1 'polypeptide(L)'
;MPKKFRKPGYSKVRHIIECTEVFIETPSDPALKAATWSDYKHHHTAKILLSIIPNGTFNFVSEAWRGRTSDVQVTRESGFYDILEQRDEVMADRGFTIAEDLLLQHAKLHIPPGKRGWEQFSKSEE
;
A
#
# COMPACT_ATOMS: atom_id res chain seq x y z
N MET A 1 17.71 11.91 3.67
CA MET A 1 17.06 11.16 2.58
C MET A 1 18.12 10.51 1.70
N PRO A 2 17.97 9.25 1.37
CA PRO A 2 18.90 8.58 0.46
C PRO A 2 19.00 9.27 -0.89
N LYS A 3 20.16 9.25 -1.51
CA LYS A 3 20.39 9.93 -2.79
C LYS A 3 19.42 9.50 -3.90
N LYS A 4 19.05 8.24 -3.96
CA LYS A 4 18.15 7.73 -4.99
C LYS A 4 16.75 8.38 -4.96
N PHE A 5 16.36 8.97 -3.83
CA PHE A 5 15.09 9.64 -3.68
C PHE A 5 15.18 11.16 -3.78
N ARG A 6 16.37 11.69 -4.10
CA ARG A 6 16.57 13.13 -4.27
C ARG A 6 16.37 13.60 -5.70
N LYS A 7 16.03 12.70 -6.61
CA LYS A 7 15.74 13.06 -8.00
C LYS A 7 14.47 13.92 -8.07
N PRO A 8 14.36 14.80 -9.07
CA PRO A 8 13.13 15.56 -9.26
C PRO A 8 11.92 14.64 -9.31
N GLY A 9 10.86 15.01 -8.63
CA GLY A 9 9.63 14.21 -8.54
C GLY A 9 9.58 13.26 -7.36
N TYR A 10 10.74 12.94 -6.73
CA TYR A 10 10.78 12.03 -5.58
C TYR A 10 11.33 12.67 -4.32
N SER A 11 11.91 13.87 -4.41
CA SER A 11 12.57 14.51 -3.26
C SER A 11 11.63 14.79 -2.08
N LYS A 12 10.32 14.87 -2.33
CA LYS A 12 9.31 15.15 -1.32
C LYS A 12 8.49 13.94 -0.90
N VAL A 13 8.76 12.76 -1.48
CA VAL A 13 8.05 11.55 -1.11
C VAL A 13 8.45 11.15 0.30
N ARG A 14 7.46 11.01 1.18
CA ARG A 14 7.68 10.62 2.57
C ARG A 14 7.19 9.23 2.89
N HIS A 15 6.26 8.73 2.09
CA HIS A 15 5.66 7.41 2.31
C HIS A 15 5.58 6.65 1.01
N ILE A 16 6.03 5.41 1.03
CA ILE A 16 5.84 4.48 -0.08
C ILE A 16 4.93 3.39 0.46
N ILE A 17 3.71 3.29 -0.04
CA ILE A 17 2.72 2.36 0.49
C ILE A 17 2.48 1.18 -0.43
N GLU A 18 2.20 0.05 0.18
CA GLU A 18 1.90 -1.20 -0.50
C GLU A 18 1.01 -2.06 0.37
N CYS A 19 0.03 -2.72 -0.24
CA CYS A 19 -0.72 -3.77 0.43
C CYS A 19 -0.06 -5.10 0.12
N THR A 20 0.21 -5.87 1.16
CA THR A 20 0.75 -7.22 1.00
C THR A 20 -0.27 -8.24 1.52
N GLU A 21 -0.33 -9.40 0.87
CA GLU A 21 -1.21 -10.48 1.31
C GLU A 21 -0.36 -11.64 1.81
N VAL A 22 -0.67 -12.10 3.01
CA VAL A 22 0.00 -13.27 3.59
C VAL A 22 -0.98 -14.44 3.56
N PHE A 23 -0.46 -15.64 3.25
CA PHE A 23 -1.29 -16.84 3.20
C PHE A 23 -1.69 -17.25 4.62
N ILE A 24 -2.94 -17.63 4.77
CA ILE A 24 -3.49 -18.12 6.03
C ILE A 24 -4.12 -19.50 5.79
N GLU A 25 -4.34 -20.24 6.86
CA GLU A 25 -5.10 -21.47 6.77
C GLU A 25 -6.53 -21.18 6.36
N THR A 26 -7.14 -22.10 5.61
CA THR A 26 -8.53 -21.96 5.20
C THR A 26 -9.44 -21.89 6.42
N PRO A 27 -10.16 -20.78 6.62
CA PRO A 27 -11.09 -20.69 7.76
C PRO A 27 -12.22 -21.71 7.65
N SER A 28 -12.68 -22.21 8.77
CA SER A 28 -13.83 -23.12 8.81
C SER A 28 -15.16 -22.38 8.77
N ASP A 29 -15.20 -21.13 9.22
CA ASP A 29 -16.41 -20.32 9.14
C ASP A 29 -16.69 -19.91 7.70
N PRO A 30 -17.89 -20.21 7.14
CA PRO A 30 -18.18 -19.92 5.74
C PRO A 30 -18.07 -18.44 5.36
N ALA A 31 -18.50 -17.54 6.24
CA ALA A 31 -18.41 -16.10 5.95
C ALA A 31 -16.96 -15.63 5.92
N LEU A 32 -16.15 -16.08 6.86
CA LEU A 32 -14.74 -15.73 6.90
C LEU A 32 -13.97 -16.39 5.75
N LYS A 33 -14.33 -17.61 5.41
CA LYS A 33 -13.75 -18.33 4.26
C LYS A 33 -13.95 -17.53 2.97
N ALA A 34 -15.16 -17.04 2.73
CA ALA A 34 -15.45 -16.21 1.56
C ALA A 34 -14.70 -14.87 1.61
N ALA A 35 -14.66 -14.23 2.77
CA ALA A 35 -14.04 -12.92 2.94
C ALA A 35 -12.52 -12.91 2.82
N THR A 36 -11.88 -14.06 3.06
CA THR A 36 -10.42 -14.17 2.99
C THR A 36 -9.90 -14.72 1.68
N TRP A 37 -10.79 -15.18 0.79
CA TRP A 37 -10.35 -15.68 -0.52
C TRP A 37 -9.78 -14.55 -1.38
N SER A 38 -8.57 -14.75 -1.90
CA SER A 38 -7.92 -13.82 -2.82
C SER A 38 -7.96 -14.39 -4.23
N ASP A 39 -8.68 -13.73 -5.13
CA ASP A 39 -8.69 -14.11 -6.55
C ASP A 39 -7.32 -13.92 -7.18
N TYR A 40 -6.56 -12.95 -6.69
CA TYR A 40 -5.22 -12.67 -7.17
C TYR A 40 -4.23 -13.78 -6.79
N LYS A 41 -4.27 -14.22 -5.53
CA LYS A 41 -3.34 -15.23 -5.02
C LYS A 41 -3.88 -16.67 -5.14
N HIS A 42 -5.16 -16.83 -5.45
CA HIS A 42 -5.84 -18.14 -5.47
C HIS A 42 -5.64 -18.90 -4.15
N HIS A 43 -5.79 -18.18 -3.05
CA HIS A 43 -5.57 -18.70 -1.71
C HIS A 43 -6.30 -17.80 -0.70
N HIS A 44 -6.50 -18.33 0.50
CA HIS A 44 -7.02 -17.51 1.60
C HIS A 44 -5.89 -16.67 2.16
N THR A 45 -6.13 -15.38 2.32
CA THR A 45 -5.07 -14.43 2.72
C THR A 45 -5.58 -13.44 3.77
N ALA A 46 -4.62 -12.85 4.48
CA ALA A 46 -4.81 -11.64 5.27
C ALA A 46 -4.04 -10.52 4.57
N LYS A 47 -4.63 -9.35 4.54
CA LYS A 47 -4.05 -8.18 3.86
C LYS A 47 -3.54 -7.18 4.89
N ILE A 48 -2.36 -6.65 4.66
CA ILE A 48 -1.69 -5.69 5.53
C ILE A 48 -1.21 -4.52 4.68
N LEU A 49 -1.47 -3.31 5.14
CA LEU A 49 -0.91 -2.11 4.51
C LEU A 49 0.43 -1.79 5.17
N LEU A 50 1.44 -1.61 4.35
CA LEU A 50 2.79 -1.23 4.78
C LEU A 50 3.11 0.15 4.23
N SER A 51 3.76 0.98 5.03
CA SER A 51 4.33 2.24 4.58
C SER A 51 5.81 2.25 4.91
N ILE A 52 6.62 2.60 3.92
CA ILE A 52 8.08 2.64 4.04
C ILE A 52 8.52 4.06 3.74
N ILE A 53 9.40 4.61 4.57
CA ILE A 53 10.03 5.89 4.27
C ILE A 53 11.22 5.67 3.34
N PRO A 54 11.69 6.72 2.62
CA PRO A 54 12.72 6.54 1.59
C PRO A 54 14.03 5.92 2.06
N ASN A 55 14.34 5.93 3.34
CA ASN A 55 15.54 5.26 3.85
C ASN A 55 15.37 3.74 4.00
N GLY A 56 14.19 3.20 3.67
CA GLY A 56 13.92 1.76 3.75
C GLY A 56 13.30 1.29 5.06
N THR A 57 13.04 2.19 5.98
CA THR A 57 12.45 1.85 7.29
C THR A 57 10.92 1.86 7.20
N PHE A 58 10.27 0.89 7.81
CA PHE A 58 8.82 0.89 7.93
C PHE A 58 8.40 1.95 8.95
N ASN A 59 7.47 2.81 8.55
CA ASN A 59 6.90 3.80 9.46
C ASN A 59 5.43 3.56 9.76
N PHE A 60 4.83 2.57 9.12
CA PHE A 60 3.46 2.17 9.40
C PHE A 60 3.24 0.72 8.96
N VAL A 61 2.59 -0.04 9.81
CA VAL A 61 2.14 -1.41 9.50
C VAL A 61 0.73 -1.52 10.05
N SER A 62 -0.24 -1.80 9.19
CA SER A 62 -1.63 -1.93 9.62
C SER A 62 -1.86 -3.24 10.36
N GLU A 63 -3.00 -3.33 11.03
CA GLU A 63 -3.51 -4.63 11.46
C GLU A 63 -3.87 -5.47 10.24
N ALA A 64 -4.08 -6.75 10.44
CA ALA A 64 -4.46 -7.66 9.36
C ALA A 64 -5.93 -7.50 9.00
N TRP A 65 -6.20 -7.38 7.71
CA TRP A 65 -7.54 -7.31 7.14
C TRP A 65 -7.83 -8.57 6.35
N ARG A 66 -9.10 -8.87 6.13
CA ARG A 66 -9.49 -9.99 5.29
C ARG A 66 -8.97 -9.78 3.88
N GLY A 67 -8.37 -10.81 3.27
CA GLY A 67 -7.68 -10.68 1.99
C GLY A 67 -8.54 -10.14 0.85
N ARG A 68 -9.85 -10.31 0.91
CA ARG A 68 -10.78 -9.80 -0.10
C ARG A 68 -11.08 -8.31 0.04
N THR A 69 -10.73 -7.71 1.17
CA THR A 69 -10.90 -6.27 1.37
C THR A 69 -10.08 -5.51 0.34
N SER A 70 -10.64 -4.46 -0.24
CA SER A 70 -9.92 -3.67 -1.24
C SER A 70 -8.75 -2.91 -0.60
N ASP A 71 -7.71 -2.65 -1.40
CA ASP A 71 -6.55 -1.89 -0.94
C ASP A 71 -6.97 -0.50 -0.49
N VAL A 72 -7.91 0.12 -1.19
CA VAL A 72 -8.43 1.45 -0.86
C VAL A 72 -9.12 1.43 0.50
N GLN A 73 -9.94 0.42 0.76
CA GLN A 73 -10.63 0.30 2.05
C GLN A 73 -9.65 0.10 3.19
N VAL A 74 -8.65 -0.76 3.02
CA VAL A 74 -7.62 -0.96 4.04
C VAL A 74 -6.89 0.36 4.31
N THR A 75 -6.56 1.10 3.26
CA THR A 75 -5.87 2.38 3.40
C THR A 75 -6.72 3.40 4.14
N ARG A 76 -8.02 3.46 3.85
CA ARG A 76 -8.94 4.39 4.51
C ARG A 76 -9.17 4.08 5.98
N GLU A 77 -9.27 2.81 6.33
CA GLU A 77 -9.74 2.40 7.65
C GLU A 77 -8.64 1.93 8.59
N SER A 78 -7.41 1.76 8.10
CA SER A 78 -6.32 1.23 8.92
C SER A 78 -5.68 2.26 9.87
N GLY A 79 -5.98 3.54 9.68
CA GLY A 79 -5.33 4.60 10.44
C GLY A 79 -4.14 5.23 9.73
N PHE A 80 -3.82 4.79 8.51
CA PHE A 80 -2.68 5.34 7.77
C PHE A 80 -2.80 6.86 7.58
N TYR A 81 -4.02 7.33 7.26
CA TYR A 81 -4.20 8.77 7.02
C TYR A 81 -3.94 9.61 8.26
N ASP A 82 -4.05 9.02 9.46
CA ASP A 82 -3.82 9.75 10.70
C ASP A 82 -2.34 10.10 10.91
N ILE A 83 -1.43 9.41 10.26
CA ILE A 83 0.00 9.70 10.37
C ILE A 83 0.49 10.69 9.29
N LEU A 84 -0.37 11.05 8.34
CA LEU A 84 0.02 11.98 7.29
C LEU A 84 0.08 13.41 7.83
N GLU A 85 1.11 14.12 7.41
CA GLU A 85 1.25 15.54 7.67
C GLU A 85 0.84 16.32 6.43
N GLN A 86 0.49 17.58 6.62
CA GLN A 86 0.14 18.47 5.52
C GLN A 86 1.29 18.52 4.50
N ARG A 87 0.95 18.39 3.23
CA ARG A 87 1.88 18.40 2.11
C ARG A 87 2.74 17.15 1.98
N ASP A 88 2.46 16.10 2.74
CA ASP A 88 3.13 14.83 2.54
C ASP A 88 2.85 14.31 1.13
N GLU A 89 3.83 13.63 0.55
CA GLU A 89 3.69 13.00 -0.74
C GLU A 89 3.81 11.50 -0.56
N VAL A 90 2.87 10.78 -1.14
CA VAL A 90 2.74 9.33 -1.00
C VAL A 90 2.93 8.68 -2.35
N MET A 91 3.81 7.70 -2.44
CA MET A 91 3.99 6.89 -3.65
C MET A 91 3.23 5.58 -3.50
N ALA A 92 2.45 5.23 -4.51
CA ALA A 92 1.67 4.00 -4.53
C ALA A 92 1.49 3.51 -5.95
N ASP A 93 1.17 2.22 -6.11
CA ASP A 93 0.86 1.64 -7.41
C ASP A 93 -0.46 2.19 -7.95
N ARG A 94 -0.65 2.09 -9.26
CA ARG A 94 -1.85 2.57 -9.96
C ARG A 94 -3.16 1.99 -9.44
N GLY A 95 -3.12 0.82 -8.84
CA GLY A 95 -4.30 0.21 -8.25
C GLY A 95 -4.86 0.96 -7.05
N PHE A 96 -4.09 1.88 -6.48
CA PHE A 96 -4.51 2.68 -5.34
C PHE A 96 -5.24 3.93 -5.83
N THR A 97 -6.56 3.91 -5.84
CA THR A 97 -7.39 5.05 -6.26
C THR A 97 -7.70 5.95 -5.05
N ILE A 98 -6.65 6.49 -4.43
CA ILE A 98 -6.76 7.27 -3.20
C ILE A 98 -6.40 8.75 -3.37
N ALA A 99 -6.26 9.23 -4.59
CA ALA A 99 -5.85 10.61 -4.83
C ALA A 99 -6.79 11.63 -4.17
N GLU A 100 -8.10 11.39 -4.25
CA GLU A 100 -9.09 12.28 -3.62
C GLU A 100 -8.98 12.26 -2.10
N ASP A 101 -8.77 11.07 -1.52
CA ASP A 101 -8.60 10.93 -0.08
C ASP A 101 -7.37 11.71 0.39
N LEU A 102 -6.28 11.64 -0.37
CA LEU A 102 -5.05 12.34 -0.02
C LEU A 102 -5.22 13.85 -0.14
N LEU A 103 -5.99 14.33 -1.11
CA LEU A 103 -6.30 15.76 -1.21
C LEU A 103 -7.02 16.25 0.04
N LEU A 104 -7.94 15.46 0.58
CA LEU A 104 -8.64 15.80 1.81
C LEU A 104 -7.70 15.84 3.01
N GLN A 105 -6.60 15.10 2.96
CA GLN A 105 -5.57 15.11 4.00
C GLN A 105 -4.47 16.13 3.71
N HIS A 106 -4.63 16.98 2.68
CA HIS A 106 -3.62 17.93 2.24
C HIS A 106 -2.31 17.25 1.83
N ALA A 107 -2.38 16.02 1.35
CA ALA A 107 -1.26 15.25 0.85
C ALA A 107 -1.37 15.04 -0.66
N LYS A 108 -0.37 14.45 -1.26
CA LYS A 108 -0.29 14.24 -2.70
C LYS A 108 0.10 12.80 -3.02
N LEU A 109 -0.57 12.23 -4.01
CA LEU A 109 -0.26 10.89 -4.49
C LEU A 109 0.72 10.94 -5.65
N HIS A 110 1.76 10.12 -5.58
CA HIS A 110 2.66 9.84 -6.69
C HIS A 110 2.45 8.41 -7.17
N ILE A 111 2.27 8.27 -8.48
CA ILE A 111 2.21 6.97 -9.12
C ILE A 111 3.44 6.87 -10.01
N PRO A 112 4.24 5.79 -9.90
CA PRO A 112 5.42 5.64 -10.75
C PRO A 112 5.06 5.78 -12.23
N PRO A 113 5.93 6.38 -13.06
CA PRO A 113 5.67 6.54 -14.48
C PRO A 113 5.56 5.18 -15.17
N GLY A 114 4.35 4.87 -15.58
CA GLY A 114 4.05 3.63 -16.26
C GLY A 114 4.06 2.40 -15.35
N LYS A 115 3.07 1.55 -15.56
CA LYS A 115 2.94 0.28 -14.87
C LYS A 115 4.17 -0.61 -15.08
N ARG A 116 4.78 -0.52 -16.25
CA ARG A 116 5.93 -1.32 -16.63
C ARG A 116 7.14 -1.09 -15.72
N GLY A 117 7.41 0.15 -15.38
CA GLY A 117 8.53 0.46 -14.49
C GLY A 117 8.34 -0.12 -13.10
N TRP A 118 7.12 -0.07 -12.59
CA TRP A 118 6.77 -0.63 -11.29
C TRP A 118 6.94 -2.14 -11.26
N GLU A 119 6.45 -2.83 -12.30
CA GLU A 119 6.58 -4.27 -12.40
C GLU A 119 8.03 -4.73 -12.48
N GLN A 120 8.86 -4.00 -13.23
CA GLN A 120 10.28 -4.31 -13.32
C GLN A 120 10.97 -4.16 -11.96
N PHE A 121 10.62 -3.15 -11.22
CA PHE A 121 11.15 -2.93 -9.87
C PHE A 121 10.80 -4.11 -8.95
N SER A 122 9.55 -4.50 -8.93
CA SER A 122 9.09 -5.63 -8.13
C SER A 122 9.79 -6.93 -8.49
N LYS A 123 9.96 -7.20 -9.78
CA LYS A 123 10.64 -8.41 -10.24
C LYS A 123 12.11 -8.44 -9.88
N SER A 124 12.76 -7.31 -9.87
CA SER A 124 14.18 -7.25 -9.53
C SER A 124 14.45 -7.51 -8.05
N GLU A 125 13.44 -7.37 -7.22
CA GLU A 125 13.53 -7.65 -5.79
C GLU A 125 13.24 -9.10 -5.42
N GLU A 126 12.66 -9.84 -6.34
CA GLU A 126 12.39 -11.25 -6.15
C GLU A 126 13.66 -12.07 -6.36
#